data_e31039c498c1af74ff01e722a4fb986e
#
_entry.id   e31039c498c1af74ff01e722a4fb986e
#
_cell.length_a   1.000
_cell.length_b   1.000
_cell.length_c   1.000
_cell.angle_alpha   90.00
_cell.angle_beta   90.00
_cell.angle_gamma   90.00
#
_symmetry.space_group_name_H-M   'P 1'
#
loop_
_entity.id
_entity.type
_entity.pdbx_description
1 polymer ?
#
loop_
_entity_poly.entity_id
_entity_poly.type
_entity_poly.pdbx_seq_one_letter_code
_entity_poly.pdbx_strand_id
1 'polypeptide(L)'
;MRPFRLNEWLLCILGITTPYYFYGVYLFVSGHWSWNNLIPYLTVNIPEVKQSAWVAGSAFLIAVPFLLGGYYVQENLRRMLIQVRKGWSLLLLYLLTAMLVPFVNTNSNFENWILAAIPFASFHASTYLYSKMRLIPLILFWLTAGFILAYQYYGPGW
;
A
#
# COMPACT_ATOMS: atom_id res chain seq x y z
N MET A 1 -5.89 -16.02 -21.86
CA MET A 1 -6.62 -15.02 -21.07
C MET A 1 -8.08 -15.15 -21.44
N ARG A 2 -8.98 -15.25 -20.44
CA ARG A 2 -10.43 -15.30 -20.71
C ARG A 2 -10.87 -13.87 -21.01
N PRO A 3 -11.56 -13.60 -22.14
CA PRO A 3 -12.03 -12.25 -22.43
C PRO A 3 -13.00 -11.81 -21.33
N PHE A 4 -12.85 -10.58 -20.86
CA PHE A 4 -13.77 -9.99 -19.87
C PHE A 4 -15.18 -9.97 -20.47
N ARG A 5 -16.14 -10.55 -19.73
CA ARG A 5 -17.55 -10.50 -20.11
C ARG A 5 -18.14 -9.18 -19.63
N LEU A 6 -19.11 -8.67 -20.36
CA LEU A 6 -19.82 -7.42 -20.06
C LEU A 6 -20.38 -7.42 -18.62
N ASN A 7 -20.84 -8.58 -18.16
CA ASN A 7 -21.35 -8.77 -16.79
C ASN A 7 -20.28 -8.57 -15.72
N GLU A 8 -18.99 -8.87 -16.00
CA GLU A 8 -17.89 -8.68 -15.06
C GLU A 8 -17.58 -7.18 -14.90
N TRP A 9 -17.67 -6.41 -15.97
CA TRP A 9 -17.56 -4.95 -15.94
C TRP A 9 -18.68 -4.30 -15.13
N LEU A 10 -19.93 -4.74 -15.35
CA LEU A 10 -21.08 -4.25 -14.58
C LEU A 10 -20.93 -4.54 -13.09
N LEU A 11 -20.45 -5.73 -12.70
CA LEU A 11 -20.18 -6.06 -11.32
C LEU A 11 -19.09 -5.17 -10.70
N CYS A 12 -18.02 -4.87 -11.43
CA CYS A 12 -16.98 -3.95 -10.95
C CYS A 12 -17.53 -2.54 -10.73
N ILE A 13 -18.31 -2.01 -11.68
CA ILE A 13 -18.91 -0.68 -11.57
C ILE A 13 -19.89 -0.64 -10.40
N LEU A 14 -20.77 -1.64 -10.26
CA LEU A 14 -21.69 -1.75 -9.13
C LEU A 14 -20.92 -1.83 -7.80
N GLY A 15 -19.86 -2.62 -7.72
CA GLY A 15 -19.03 -2.74 -6.53
C GLY A 15 -18.42 -1.43 -6.10
N ILE A 16 -17.96 -0.60 -7.05
CA ILE A 16 -17.41 0.74 -6.77
C ILE A 16 -18.51 1.72 -6.39
N THR A 17 -19.66 1.68 -7.07
CA THR A 17 -20.75 2.65 -6.88
C THR A 17 -21.51 2.40 -5.56
N THR A 18 -21.60 1.15 -5.11
CA THR A 18 -22.37 0.77 -3.91
C THR A 18 -21.97 1.54 -2.65
N PRO A 19 -20.68 1.63 -2.24
CA PRO A 19 -20.30 2.38 -1.05
C PRO A 19 -20.60 3.88 -1.18
N TYR A 20 -20.44 4.47 -2.37
CA TYR A 20 -20.78 5.88 -2.61
C TYR A 20 -22.29 6.13 -2.52
N TYR A 21 -23.11 5.17 -2.97
CA TYR A 21 -24.55 5.24 -2.84
C TYR A 21 -24.96 5.27 -1.36
N PHE A 22 -24.46 4.33 -0.54
CA PHE A 22 -24.77 4.30 0.88
C PHE A 22 -24.27 5.53 1.63
N TYR A 23 -23.09 6.02 1.28
CA TYR A 23 -22.56 7.26 1.85
C TYR A 23 -23.41 8.47 1.46
N GLY A 24 -23.87 8.56 0.22
CA GLY A 24 -24.79 9.58 -0.25
C GLY A 24 -26.15 9.56 0.49
N VAL A 25 -26.71 8.36 0.72
CA VAL A 25 -27.92 8.20 1.52
C VAL A 25 -27.69 8.67 2.97
N TYR A 26 -26.56 8.33 3.56
CA TYR A 26 -26.19 8.79 4.89
C TYR A 26 -26.11 10.32 4.96
N LEU A 27 -25.43 10.97 4.01
CA LEU A 27 -25.34 12.43 3.95
C LEU A 27 -26.72 13.09 3.76
N PHE A 28 -27.59 12.47 2.98
CA PHE A 28 -28.95 12.97 2.76
C PHE A 28 -29.77 12.91 4.04
N VAL A 29 -29.76 11.78 4.74
CA VAL A 29 -30.51 11.59 6.00
C VAL A 29 -29.97 12.47 7.12
N SER A 30 -28.65 12.71 7.17
CA SER A 30 -28.01 13.58 8.17
C SER A 30 -28.16 15.06 7.89
N GLY A 31 -28.80 15.46 6.78
CA GLY A 31 -28.98 16.88 6.41
C GLY A 31 -27.70 17.58 5.89
N HIS A 32 -26.62 16.85 5.71
CA HIS A 32 -25.33 17.38 5.24
C HIS A 32 -25.09 17.13 3.73
N TRP A 33 -26.17 16.99 2.97
CA TRP A 33 -26.07 16.76 1.54
C TRP A 33 -25.42 17.93 0.82
N SER A 34 -24.23 17.69 0.25
CA SER A 34 -23.60 18.59 -0.71
C SER A 34 -22.74 17.78 -1.69
N TRP A 35 -22.68 18.22 -2.93
CA TRP A 35 -21.84 17.58 -3.94
C TRP A 35 -20.35 17.59 -3.55
N ASN A 36 -19.93 18.62 -2.84
CA ASN A 36 -18.56 18.76 -2.36
C ASN A 36 -18.19 17.70 -1.29
N ASN A 37 -19.16 17.22 -0.53
CA ASN A 37 -18.95 16.17 0.46
C ASN A 37 -18.95 14.77 -0.17
N LEU A 38 -19.62 14.60 -1.32
CA LEU A 38 -19.70 13.32 -2.00
C LEU A 38 -18.48 13.05 -2.90
N ILE A 39 -17.97 14.10 -3.56
CA ILE A 39 -16.85 14.00 -4.48
C ILE A 39 -15.64 14.68 -3.83
N PRO A 40 -14.60 13.90 -3.42
CA PRO A 40 -13.39 14.51 -2.88
C PRO A 40 -12.72 15.40 -3.94
N TYR A 41 -12.27 16.59 -3.52
CA TYR A 41 -11.45 17.44 -4.37
C TYR A 41 -10.13 16.72 -4.69
N LEU A 42 -9.91 16.47 -5.97
CA LEU A 42 -8.66 15.92 -6.47
C LEU A 42 -7.62 17.04 -6.52
N THR A 43 -6.80 17.16 -5.49
CA THR A 43 -5.63 18.04 -5.49
C THR A 43 -4.38 17.19 -5.40
N VAL A 44 -3.46 17.43 -6.33
CA VAL A 44 -2.14 16.79 -6.29
C VAL A 44 -1.24 17.65 -5.41
N ASN A 45 -1.06 17.25 -4.17
CA ASN A 45 -0.12 17.89 -3.24
C ASN A 45 1.10 17.01 -3.03
N ILE A 46 2.28 17.61 -3.15
CA ILE A 46 3.53 16.96 -2.76
C ILE A 46 3.68 17.23 -1.25
N PRO A 47 3.72 16.18 -0.40
CA PRO A 47 3.85 16.35 1.03
C PRO A 47 5.17 17.05 1.37
N GLU A 48 5.12 18.12 2.16
CA GLU A 48 6.31 18.77 2.70
C GLU A 48 6.97 17.87 3.74
N VAL A 49 8.19 17.43 3.43
CA VAL A 49 8.95 16.55 4.31
C VAL A 49 9.84 17.38 5.24
N LYS A 50 9.34 17.72 6.42
CA LYS A 50 10.09 18.51 7.42
C LYS A 50 11.27 17.75 8.06
N GLN A 51 11.32 16.42 7.94
CA GLN A 51 12.31 15.57 8.62
C GLN A 51 12.94 14.58 7.64
N SER A 52 13.69 15.10 6.68
CA SER A 52 14.20 14.32 5.54
C SER A 52 15.01 13.08 5.93
N ALA A 53 15.83 13.15 7.00
CA ALA A 53 16.70 12.04 7.40
C ALA A 53 15.93 10.82 7.93
N TRP A 54 14.94 11.03 8.80
CA TRP A 54 14.12 9.94 9.35
C TRP A 54 13.20 9.33 8.29
N VAL A 55 12.63 10.18 7.44
CA VAL A 55 11.79 9.70 6.32
C VAL A 55 12.62 8.93 5.29
N ALA A 56 13.83 9.41 4.96
CA ALA A 56 14.72 8.68 4.07
C ALA A 56 15.15 7.33 4.67
N GLY A 57 15.46 7.28 5.97
CA GLY A 57 15.78 6.04 6.68
C GLY A 57 14.62 5.04 6.67
N SER A 58 13.40 5.47 6.97
CA SER A 58 12.21 4.61 6.92
C SER A 58 11.92 4.13 5.51
N ALA A 59 12.02 5.01 4.51
CA ALA A 59 11.83 4.64 3.12
C ALA A 59 12.86 3.60 2.65
N PHE A 60 14.12 3.74 3.04
CA PHE A 60 15.17 2.77 2.75
C PHE A 60 14.88 1.41 3.39
N LEU A 61 14.49 1.39 4.67
CA LEU A 61 14.13 0.15 5.39
C LEU A 61 12.92 -0.57 4.81
N ILE A 62 11.99 0.15 4.22
CA ILE A 62 10.85 -0.42 3.52
C ILE A 62 11.25 -0.89 2.11
N ALA A 63 12.03 -0.11 1.40
CA ALA A 63 12.39 -0.38 0.01
C ALA A 63 13.30 -1.61 -0.14
N VAL A 64 14.29 -1.77 0.74
CA VAL A 64 15.27 -2.88 0.63
C VAL A 64 14.60 -4.25 0.74
N PRO A 65 13.82 -4.57 1.78
CA PRO A 65 13.13 -5.87 1.86
C PRO A 65 12.08 -6.03 0.75
N PHE A 66 11.45 -4.95 0.33
CA PHE A 66 10.48 -5.00 -0.76
C PHE A 66 11.14 -5.43 -2.09
N LEU A 67 12.28 -4.84 -2.44
CA LEU A 67 13.01 -5.20 -3.66
C LEU A 67 13.56 -6.63 -3.59
N LEU A 68 14.11 -7.02 -2.46
CA LEU A 68 14.60 -8.39 -2.24
C LEU A 68 13.45 -9.40 -2.31
N GLY A 69 12.32 -9.09 -1.66
CA GLY A 69 11.12 -9.92 -1.69
C GLY A 69 10.56 -10.07 -3.10
N GLY A 70 10.47 -8.96 -3.84
CA GLY A 70 10.06 -8.97 -5.25
C GLY A 70 10.96 -9.83 -6.13
N TYR A 71 12.28 -9.72 -5.95
CA TYR A 71 13.24 -10.57 -6.65
C TYR A 71 13.05 -12.06 -6.33
N TYR A 72 12.94 -12.42 -5.05
CA TYR A 72 12.73 -13.81 -4.64
C TYR A 72 11.40 -14.38 -5.13
N VAL A 73 10.34 -13.59 -5.08
CA VAL A 73 9.03 -13.98 -5.65
C VAL A 73 9.18 -14.23 -7.15
N GLN A 74 9.84 -13.34 -7.88
CA GLN A 74 10.03 -13.49 -9.33
C GLN A 74 10.84 -14.72 -9.70
N GLU A 75 11.91 -15.03 -8.94
CA GLU A 75 12.72 -16.25 -9.13
C GLU A 75 11.88 -17.52 -8.93
N ASN A 76 11.00 -17.51 -7.91
CA ASN A 76 10.17 -18.66 -7.56
C ASN A 76 8.86 -18.76 -8.35
N LEU A 77 8.43 -17.70 -9.06
CA LEU A 77 7.17 -17.66 -9.82
C LEU A 77 7.01 -18.83 -10.80
N ARG A 78 8.10 -19.30 -11.41
CA ARG A 78 8.07 -20.42 -12.37
C ARG A 78 7.68 -21.74 -11.71
N ARG A 79 7.96 -21.90 -10.41
CA ARG A 79 7.68 -23.11 -9.61
C ARG A 79 6.33 -23.06 -8.90
N MET A 80 5.69 -21.89 -8.86
CA MET A 80 4.42 -21.69 -8.17
C MET A 80 3.23 -22.09 -9.03
N LEU A 81 2.14 -22.49 -8.36
CA LEU A 81 0.86 -22.74 -8.99
C LEU A 81 0.33 -21.50 -9.72
N ILE A 82 -0.40 -21.72 -10.82
CA ILE A 82 -0.95 -20.64 -11.65
C ILE A 82 -1.79 -19.65 -10.83
N GLN A 83 -2.54 -20.15 -9.86
CA GLN A 83 -3.36 -19.31 -8.96
C GLN A 83 -2.51 -18.37 -8.11
N VAL A 84 -1.40 -18.87 -7.55
CA VAL A 84 -0.48 -18.09 -6.73
C VAL A 84 0.20 -17.00 -7.56
N ARG A 85 0.61 -17.32 -8.79
CA ARG A 85 1.17 -16.32 -9.73
C ARG A 85 0.20 -15.17 -10.01
N LYS A 86 -1.07 -15.48 -10.21
CA LYS A 86 -2.13 -14.47 -10.39
C LYS A 86 -2.31 -13.63 -9.13
N GLY A 87 -2.26 -14.24 -7.94
CA GLY A 87 -2.31 -13.54 -6.66
C GLY A 87 -1.20 -12.50 -6.50
N TRP A 88 0.05 -12.85 -6.83
CA TRP A 88 1.17 -11.90 -6.80
C TRP A 88 1.01 -10.74 -7.79
N SER A 89 0.49 -10.99 -8.99
CA SER A 89 0.21 -9.95 -9.97
C SER A 89 -0.88 -8.98 -9.50
N LEU A 90 -1.93 -9.49 -8.85
CA LEU A 90 -2.98 -8.66 -8.25
C LEU A 90 -2.44 -7.82 -7.09
N LEU A 91 -1.53 -8.39 -6.30
CA LEU A 91 -0.91 -7.71 -5.16
C LEU A 91 -0.01 -6.56 -5.61
N LEU A 92 0.71 -6.73 -6.73
CA LEU A 92 1.47 -5.65 -7.38
C LEU A 92 0.56 -4.55 -7.93
N LEU A 93 -0.53 -4.91 -8.59
CA LEU A 93 -1.51 -3.95 -9.08
C LEU A 93 -2.14 -3.16 -7.92
N TYR A 94 -2.49 -3.86 -6.83
CA TYR A 94 -3.00 -3.23 -5.62
C TYR A 94 -1.98 -2.26 -5.01
N LEU A 95 -0.70 -2.64 -4.94
CA LEU A 95 0.37 -1.74 -4.47
C LEU A 95 0.47 -0.48 -5.32
N LEU A 96 0.43 -0.63 -6.64
CA LEU A 96 0.49 0.51 -7.56
C LEU A 96 -0.70 1.45 -7.35
N THR A 97 -1.90 0.93 -7.25
CA THR A 97 -3.10 1.75 -6.96
C THR A 97 -3.04 2.38 -5.57
N ALA A 98 -2.62 1.64 -4.54
CA ALA A 98 -2.47 2.15 -3.18
C ALA A 98 -1.43 3.28 -3.08
N MET A 99 -0.36 3.23 -3.87
CA MET A 99 0.63 4.31 -3.95
C MET A 99 0.09 5.57 -4.64
N LEU A 100 -0.89 5.44 -5.55
CA LEU A 100 -1.49 6.61 -6.22
C LEU A 100 -2.49 7.34 -5.32
N VAL A 101 -3.13 6.66 -4.37
CA VAL A 101 -4.16 7.25 -3.50
C VAL A 101 -3.67 8.47 -2.70
N PRO A 102 -2.48 8.47 -2.06
CA PRO A 102 -1.99 9.62 -1.32
C PRO A 102 -1.77 10.88 -2.17
N PHE A 103 -1.47 10.72 -3.47
CA PHE A 103 -1.25 11.85 -4.38
C PHE A 103 -2.56 12.53 -4.83
N VAL A 104 -3.66 11.81 -4.69
CA VAL A 104 -5.00 12.25 -5.14
C VAL A 104 -5.79 12.91 -4.01
N ASN A 105 -5.39 12.70 -2.75
CA ASN A 105 -6.12 13.19 -1.59
C ASN A 105 -5.54 14.52 -1.07
N THR A 106 -6.42 15.48 -0.78
CA THR A 106 -6.08 16.84 -0.33
C THR A 106 -5.42 16.90 1.04
N ASN A 107 -5.71 15.90 1.88
CA ASN A 107 -5.12 15.80 3.22
C ASN A 107 -3.78 15.06 3.11
N SER A 108 -2.69 15.79 3.28
CA SER A 108 -1.31 15.28 3.26
C SER A 108 -0.97 14.38 4.46
N ASN A 109 -1.97 13.73 5.05
CA ASN A 109 -1.76 12.85 6.20
C ASN A 109 -1.19 11.51 5.75
N PHE A 110 -0.20 11.03 6.50
CA PHE A 110 0.40 9.71 6.30
C PHE A 110 -0.59 8.54 6.44
N GLU A 111 -1.79 8.79 6.97
CA GLU A 111 -2.87 7.80 7.10
C GLU A 111 -3.24 7.12 5.77
N ASN A 112 -3.17 7.87 4.67
CA ASN A 112 -3.49 7.33 3.34
C ASN A 112 -2.49 6.27 2.86
N TRP A 113 -1.27 6.25 3.42
CA TRP A 113 -0.25 5.26 3.10
C TRP A 113 -0.51 3.89 3.75
N ILE A 114 -1.45 3.82 4.70
CA ILE A 114 -1.81 2.55 5.37
C ILE A 114 -2.32 1.50 4.38
N LEU A 115 -2.93 1.95 3.26
CA LEU A 115 -3.39 1.05 2.21
C LEU A 115 -2.23 0.29 1.54
N ALA A 116 -1.07 0.90 1.44
CA ALA A 116 0.12 0.27 0.89
C ALA A 116 0.79 -0.72 1.86
N ALA A 117 0.46 -0.67 3.15
CA ALA A 117 1.07 -1.53 4.17
C ALA A 117 0.84 -3.02 3.91
N ILE A 118 -0.34 -3.42 3.44
CA ILE A 118 -0.69 -4.83 3.16
C ILE A 118 0.21 -5.45 2.09
N PRO A 119 0.33 -4.86 0.87
CA PRO A 119 1.22 -5.42 -0.14
C PRO A 119 2.69 -5.31 0.28
N PHE A 120 3.13 -4.23 0.92
CA PHE A 120 4.49 -4.15 1.46
C PHE A 120 4.78 -5.28 2.44
N ALA A 121 3.90 -5.53 3.41
CA ALA A 121 4.06 -6.61 4.38
C ALA A 121 4.18 -7.98 3.70
N SER A 122 3.42 -8.22 2.64
CA SER A 122 3.48 -9.49 1.89
C SER A 122 4.83 -9.68 1.18
N PHE A 123 5.38 -8.61 0.56
CA PHE A 123 6.71 -8.67 -0.05
C PHE A 123 7.82 -8.77 1.00
N HIS A 124 7.69 -8.10 2.14
CA HIS A 124 8.61 -8.27 3.26
C HIS A 124 8.59 -9.71 3.77
N ALA A 125 7.41 -10.30 3.99
CA ALA A 125 7.27 -11.69 4.41
C ALA A 125 7.94 -12.65 3.41
N SER A 126 7.84 -12.40 2.11
CA SER A 126 8.51 -13.20 1.09
C SER A 126 10.04 -13.15 1.20
N THR A 127 10.62 -12.01 1.61
CA THR A 127 12.06 -11.89 1.88
C THR A 127 12.50 -12.83 3.00
N TYR A 128 11.73 -12.91 4.07
CA TYR A 128 12.02 -13.83 5.18
C TYR A 128 11.81 -15.29 4.80
N LEU A 129 10.78 -15.58 4.00
CA LEU A 129 10.41 -16.95 3.63
C LEU A 129 11.37 -17.56 2.58
N TYR A 130 11.73 -16.80 1.56
CA TYR A 130 12.49 -17.30 0.40
C TYR A 130 13.98 -16.99 0.45
N SER A 131 14.46 -16.32 1.49
CA SER A 131 15.89 -16.01 1.61
C SER A 131 16.73 -17.29 1.75
N LYS A 132 17.67 -17.47 0.83
CA LYS A 132 18.64 -18.58 0.87
C LYS A 132 19.68 -18.41 1.99
N MET A 133 19.96 -17.15 2.36
CA MET A 133 20.93 -16.81 3.40
C MET A 133 20.19 -16.38 4.67
N ARG A 134 20.40 -17.09 5.78
CA ARG A 134 19.78 -16.76 7.08
C ARG A 134 20.23 -15.42 7.64
N LEU A 135 21.37 -14.88 7.17
CA LEU A 135 21.91 -13.60 7.62
C LEU A 135 21.08 -12.41 7.14
N ILE A 136 20.52 -12.45 5.91
CA ILE A 136 19.76 -11.35 5.33
C ILE A 136 18.53 -10.98 6.18
N PRO A 137 17.61 -11.92 6.49
CA PRO A 137 16.47 -11.62 7.33
C PRO A 137 16.87 -11.22 8.76
N LEU A 138 17.93 -11.79 9.31
CA LEU A 138 18.42 -11.45 10.65
C LEU A 138 18.91 -9.99 10.70
N ILE A 139 19.74 -9.58 9.74
CA ILE A 139 20.24 -8.20 9.64
C ILE A 139 19.08 -7.22 9.46
N LEU A 140 18.16 -7.51 8.55
CA LEU A 140 16.99 -6.67 8.31
C LEU A 140 16.12 -6.50 9.56
N PHE A 141 15.92 -7.59 10.31
CA PHE A 141 15.16 -7.54 11.56
C PHE A 141 15.83 -6.65 12.60
N TRP A 142 17.13 -6.83 12.88
CA TRP A 142 17.84 -6.03 13.85
C TRP A 142 17.99 -4.56 13.42
N LEU A 143 18.11 -4.32 12.12
CA LEU A 143 18.22 -2.96 11.57
C LEU A 143 16.88 -2.22 11.70
N THR A 144 15.75 -2.88 11.43
CA THR A 144 14.41 -2.29 11.64
C THR A 144 14.12 -2.06 13.13
N ALA A 145 14.44 -3.03 13.99
CA ALA A 145 14.26 -2.89 15.44
C ALA A 145 15.13 -1.75 16.01
N GLY A 146 16.40 -1.68 15.61
CA GLY A 146 17.31 -0.61 16.00
C GLY A 146 16.85 0.77 15.52
N PHE A 147 16.33 0.86 14.29
CA PHE A 147 15.81 2.10 13.74
C PHE A 147 14.56 2.60 14.51
N ILE A 148 13.64 1.69 14.84
CA ILE A 148 12.45 2.03 15.64
C ILE A 148 12.86 2.56 17.02
N LEU A 149 13.80 1.88 17.69
CA LEU A 149 14.31 2.33 18.98
C LEU A 149 15.03 3.69 18.86
N ALA A 150 15.85 3.86 17.84
CA ALA A 150 16.54 5.14 17.60
C ALA A 150 15.54 6.28 17.34
N TYR A 151 14.49 6.00 16.57
CA TYR A 151 13.43 6.97 16.32
C TYR A 151 12.67 7.34 17.61
N GLN A 152 12.42 6.39 18.47
CA GLN A 152 11.73 6.63 19.74
C GLN A 152 12.56 7.46 20.73
N TYR A 153 13.90 7.31 20.73
CA TYR A 153 14.77 8.03 21.66
C TYR A 153 15.30 9.37 21.12
N TYR A 154 15.55 9.45 19.83
CA TYR A 154 16.19 10.60 19.17
C TYR A 154 15.28 11.26 18.13
N GLY A 155 14.12 10.68 17.86
CA GLY A 155 13.14 11.25 16.95
C GLY A 155 12.55 12.53 17.53
N PRO A 156 12.00 13.41 16.68
CA PRO A 156 11.28 14.58 17.14
C PRO A 156 10.10 14.10 18.00
N GLY A 157 10.10 14.51 19.24
CA GLY A 157 9.04 14.19 20.20
C GLY A 157 7.67 14.56 19.64
N TRP A 158 6.69 13.80 20.08
CA TRP A 158 5.27 14.00 19.83
C TRP A 158 4.81 15.37 20.33
#